data_332650e8c72f31b025595d523993ccb6
#
_entry.id   332650e8c72f31b025595d523993ccb6
#
_cell.length_a   1.000
_cell.length_b   1.000
_cell.length_c   1.000
_cell.angle_alpha   90.00
_cell.angle_beta   90.00
_cell.angle_gamma   90.00
#
_symmetry.space_group_name_H-M   'P 1'
#
loop_
_entity.id
_entity.type
_entity.pdbx_description
1 polymer ?
#
loop_
_entity_poly.entity_id
_entity_poly.type
_entity_poly.pdbx_seq_one_letter_code
_entity_poly.pdbx_strand_id
1 'polypeptide(L)'
;MEPQIELEKVLQKIGLGKPESKVYLTLLKLQEAQTGIICKETNIPSSNIYTTLDSLMQKGLISYKLRNNIKVFMPSSPESLNEFITQKQKQLDDEKKIAQELINKLKKQPLEKEYISNYKFFEGMGGIKSM
;
A
#
# COMPACT_ATOMS: atom_id res chain seq x y z
N MET A 1 -17.30 -13.95 14.01
CA MET A 1 -17.40 -13.52 13.73
C MET A 1 -17.31 -12.76 13.55
N GLU A 2 -16.99 -13.05 12.90
CA GLU A 2 -16.93 -11.99 13.26
C GLU A 2 -16.88 -10.98 12.24
N PRO A 3 -17.68 -9.94 12.28
CA PRO A 3 -17.69 -8.87 11.31
C PRO A 3 -16.31 -8.24 11.12
N GLN A 4 -15.54 -8.17 12.19
CA GLN A 4 -14.22 -7.55 12.07
C GLN A 4 -13.29 -8.35 11.19
N ILE A 5 -13.34 -9.67 11.31
CA ILE A 5 -12.49 -10.51 10.48
C ILE A 5 -12.88 -10.38 9.01
N GLU A 6 -14.17 -10.29 8.75
CA GLU A 6 -14.62 -10.10 7.38
C GLU A 6 -14.18 -8.75 6.83
N LEU A 7 -14.28 -7.71 7.66
CA LEU A 7 -13.85 -6.40 7.21
C LEU A 7 -12.35 -6.36 6.95
N GLU A 8 -11.57 -7.06 7.76
CA GLU A 8 -10.15 -7.15 7.51
C GLU A 8 -9.88 -7.77 6.14
N LYS A 9 -10.60 -8.83 5.81
CA LYS A 9 -10.40 -9.47 4.52
C LYS A 9 -10.79 -8.56 3.37
N VAL A 10 -11.87 -7.81 3.54
CA VAL A 10 -12.28 -6.88 2.51
C VAL A 10 -11.23 -5.80 2.31
N LEU A 11 -10.69 -5.26 3.39
CA LEU A 11 -9.66 -4.25 3.28
C LEU A 11 -8.41 -4.79 2.60
N GLN A 12 -8.08 -6.05 2.86
CA GLN A 12 -6.93 -6.65 2.20
C GLN A 12 -7.17 -6.79 0.70
N LYS A 13 -8.41 -7.03 0.31
CA LYS A 13 -8.72 -7.13 -1.12
C LYS A 13 -8.49 -5.81 -1.84
N ILE A 14 -8.70 -4.70 -1.17
CA ILE A 14 -8.50 -3.42 -1.83
C ILE A 14 -7.08 -2.90 -1.68
N GLY A 15 -6.20 -3.66 -1.04
CA GLY A 15 -4.80 -3.33 -1.05
C GLY A 15 -4.13 -3.01 0.27
N LEU A 16 -4.85 -3.13 1.37
CA LEU A 16 -4.21 -2.92 2.66
C LEU A 16 -3.52 -4.20 3.11
N GLY A 17 -2.39 -4.05 3.80
CA GLY A 17 -1.77 -5.19 4.41
C GLY A 17 -2.57 -5.67 5.61
N LYS A 18 -2.21 -6.84 6.12
CA LYS A 18 -2.91 -7.37 7.27
C LYS A 18 -2.80 -6.45 8.49
N PRO A 19 -1.58 -6.00 8.86
CA PRO A 19 -1.51 -5.09 10.00
C PRO A 19 -2.20 -3.75 9.74
N GLU A 20 -2.12 -3.25 8.50
CA GLU A 20 -2.83 -2.01 8.17
C GLU A 20 -4.32 -2.15 8.37
N SER A 21 -4.87 -3.29 7.97
CA SER A 21 -6.30 -3.51 8.14
C SER A 21 -6.71 -3.52 9.60
N LYS A 22 -5.90 -4.15 10.43
CA LYS A 22 -6.19 -4.20 11.86
C LYS A 22 -6.14 -2.81 12.49
N VAL A 23 -5.12 -2.04 12.16
CA VAL A 23 -4.98 -0.70 12.73
C VAL A 23 -6.12 0.19 12.27
N TYR A 24 -6.44 0.12 10.98
CA TYR A 24 -7.51 0.96 10.45
C TYR A 24 -8.83 0.67 11.14
N LEU A 25 -9.18 -0.62 11.28
CA LEU A 25 -10.43 -0.97 11.93
C LEU A 25 -10.45 -0.59 13.41
N THR A 26 -9.31 -0.71 14.06
CA THR A 26 -9.21 -0.32 15.45
C THR A 26 -9.48 1.19 15.59
N LEU A 27 -8.93 1.98 14.69
CA LEU A 27 -9.16 3.42 14.75
C LEU A 27 -10.59 3.77 14.42
N LEU A 28 -11.22 3.04 13.52
CA LEU A 28 -12.64 3.26 13.26
C LEU A 28 -13.46 2.99 14.51
N LYS A 29 -13.09 1.96 15.24
CA LYS A 29 -13.83 1.60 16.44
C LYS A 29 -13.61 2.60 17.56
N LEU A 30 -12.36 3.01 17.77
CA LEU A 30 -12.02 3.90 18.88
C LEU A 30 -12.19 5.37 18.55
N GLN A 31 -12.24 5.72 17.28
CA GLN A 31 -12.33 7.08 16.78
C GLN A 31 -11.01 7.83 16.85
N GLU A 32 -10.24 7.64 17.89
CA GLU A 32 -8.89 8.19 17.96
C GLU A 32 -8.13 7.40 19.01
N ALA A 33 -6.81 7.34 18.86
CA ALA A 33 -6.01 6.60 19.82
C ALA A 33 -4.54 6.97 19.68
N GLN A 34 -3.83 6.86 20.79
CA GLN A 34 -2.39 6.99 20.79
C GLN A 34 -1.76 5.64 20.46
N THR A 35 -0.48 5.69 20.13
CA THR A 35 0.23 4.52 19.66
C THR A 35 0.15 3.34 20.64
N GLY A 36 0.31 3.60 21.93
CA GLY A 36 0.28 2.53 22.90
C GLY A 36 -1.02 1.76 22.92
N ILE A 37 -2.12 2.48 22.79
CA ILE A 37 -3.44 1.84 22.76
C ILE A 37 -3.60 1.04 21.48
N ILE A 38 -3.13 1.58 20.38
CA ILE A 38 -3.22 0.86 19.11
C ILE A 38 -2.44 -0.46 19.18
N CYS A 39 -1.24 -0.41 19.74
CA CYS A 39 -0.45 -1.62 19.91
C CYS A 39 -1.17 -2.66 20.75
N LYS A 40 -1.75 -2.19 21.84
CA LYS A 40 -2.44 -3.09 22.75
C LYS A 40 -3.65 -3.74 22.07
N GLU A 41 -4.41 -2.95 21.34
CA GLU A 41 -5.63 -3.47 20.72
C GLU A 41 -5.33 -4.39 19.55
N THR A 42 -4.25 -4.13 18.83
CA THR A 42 -3.96 -4.90 17.63
C THR A 42 -2.93 -6.00 17.85
N ASN A 43 -2.25 -5.98 18.98
CA ASN A 43 -1.14 -6.90 19.26
C ASN A 43 0.03 -6.73 18.29
N ILE A 44 0.13 -5.57 17.67
CA ILE A 44 1.26 -5.26 16.81
C ILE A 44 2.36 -4.66 17.68
N PRO A 45 3.58 -5.18 17.59
CA PRO A 45 4.67 -4.64 18.42
C PRO A 45 4.97 -3.18 18.10
N SER A 46 5.43 -2.45 19.10
CA SER A 46 5.75 -1.04 18.89
C SER A 46 6.85 -0.86 17.86
N SER A 47 7.69 -1.86 17.68
CA SER A 47 8.74 -1.77 16.66
C SER A 47 8.16 -1.75 15.25
N ASN A 48 6.96 -2.27 15.06
CA ASN A 48 6.34 -2.34 13.74
C ASN A 48 5.20 -1.35 13.55
N ILE A 49 4.68 -0.81 14.63
CA ILE A 49 3.48 0.00 14.53
C ILE A 49 3.69 1.28 13.74
N TYR A 50 4.86 1.89 13.85
CA TYR A 50 5.10 3.16 13.17
C TYR A 50 5.15 2.98 11.67
N THR A 51 5.74 1.87 11.19
CA THR A 51 5.72 1.58 9.77
C THR A 51 4.31 1.43 9.27
N THR A 52 3.47 0.74 10.03
CA THR A 52 2.08 0.53 9.64
C THR A 52 1.32 1.85 9.62
N LEU A 53 1.52 2.68 10.64
CA LEU A 53 0.84 3.97 10.70
C LEU A 53 1.28 4.89 9.57
N ASP A 54 2.59 4.90 9.28
CA ASP A 54 3.08 5.72 8.18
C ASP A 54 2.48 5.28 6.86
N SER A 55 2.39 3.99 6.65
CA SER A 55 1.80 3.47 5.41
C SER A 55 0.35 3.90 5.27
N LEU A 56 -0.42 3.81 6.34
CA LEU A 56 -1.81 4.23 6.30
C LEU A 56 -1.93 5.73 6.06
N MET A 57 -1.03 6.52 6.62
CA MET A 57 -1.06 7.95 6.39
C MET A 57 -0.72 8.29 4.95
N GLN A 58 0.23 7.59 4.36
CA GLN A 58 0.56 7.81 2.96
C GLN A 58 -0.60 7.47 2.05
N LYS A 59 -1.39 6.49 2.43
CA LYS A 59 -2.57 6.13 1.66
C LYS A 59 -3.73 7.10 1.90
N GLY A 60 -3.57 8.02 2.84
CA GLY A 60 -4.61 9.01 3.12
C GLY A 60 -5.76 8.46 3.96
N LEU A 61 -5.58 7.29 4.55
CA LEU A 61 -6.66 6.64 5.28
C LEU A 61 -6.73 7.02 6.74
N ILE A 62 -5.64 7.52 7.30
CA ILE A 62 -5.61 8.02 8.66
C ILE A 62 -4.82 9.30 8.70
N SER A 63 -4.99 10.03 9.80
CA SER A 63 -4.23 11.24 10.05
C SER A 63 -3.95 11.30 11.54
N TYR A 64 -3.26 12.34 11.98
CA TYR A 64 -3.03 12.50 13.39
C TYR A 64 -3.09 13.98 13.75
N LYS A 65 -3.30 14.23 15.03
CA LYS A 65 -3.19 15.55 15.59
C LYS A 65 -2.32 15.45 16.82
N LEU A 66 -1.82 16.58 17.28
CA LEU A 66 -1.04 16.61 18.49
C LEU A 66 -1.90 17.05 19.66
N ARG A 67 -1.81 16.31 20.74
CA ARG A 67 -2.50 16.66 21.96
C ARG A 67 -1.46 16.57 23.07
N ASN A 68 -1.09 17.70 23.64
CA ASN A 68 0.00 17.73 24.61
C ASN A 68 1.30 17.15 24.05
N ASN A 69 1.58 17.48 22.79
CA ASN A 69 2.77 17.03 22.09
C ASN A 69 2.81 15.53 21.85
N ILE A 70 1.69 14.86 21.99
CA ILE A 70 1.61 13.42 21.72
C ILE A 70 0.71 13.23 20.52
N LYS A 71 1.14 12.37 19.59
CA LYS A 71 0.35 12.09 18.42
C LYS A 71 -0.87 11.25 18.76
N VAL A 72 -2.02 11.72 18.33
CA VAL A 72 -3.27 10.98 18.47
C VAL A 72 -3.76 10.70 17.07
N PHE A 73 -3.85 9.43 16.72
CA PHE A 73 -4.22 9.03 15.37
C PHE A 73 -5.72 8.85 15.25
N MET A 74 -6.24 9.11 14.07
CA MET A 74 -7.67 9.01 13.81
C MET A 74 -7.89 8.62 12.36
N PRO A 75 -9.01 7.98 12.05
CA PRO A 75 -9.28 7.61 10.65
C PRO A 75 -9.75 8.84 9.89
N SER A 76 -9.41 8.86 8.60
CA SER A 76 -9.97 9.85 7.69
C SER A 76 -11.41 9.44 7.40
N SER A 77 -12.14 10.30 6.68
CA SER A 77 -13.51 9.95 6.35
C SER A 77 -13.55 8.70 5.50
N PRO A 78 -14.66 7.96 5.52
CA PRO A 78 -14.75 6.74 4.71
C PRO A 78 -14.51 6.97 3.23
N GLU A 79 -14.81 8.17 2.75
CA GLU A 79 -14.58 8.49 1.33
C GLU A 79 -13.11 8.43 0.96
N SER A 80 -12.23 8.48 1.96
CA SER A 80 -10.79 8.36 1.66
C SER A 80 -10.45 7.02 1.04
N LEU A 81 -11.23 5.98 1.32
CA LEU A 81 -11.01 4.70 0.67
C LEU A 81 -11.21 4.80 -0.84
N ASN A 82 -12.19 5.58 -1.23
CA ASN A 82 -12.45 5.77 -2.65
C ASN A 82 -11.31 6.53 -3.33
N GLU A 83 -10.80 7.54 -2.65
CA GLU A 83 -9.67 8.29 -3.18
C GLU A 83 -8.43 7.43 -3.28
N PHE A 84 -8.23 6.55 -2.31
CA PHE A 84 -7.11 5.62 -2.34
C PHE A 84 -7.18 4.74 -3.58
N ILE A 85 -8.35 4.20 -3.89
CA ILE A 85 -8.52 3.36 -5.07
C ILE A 85 -8.34 4.18 -6.35
N THR A 86 -8.85 5.40 -6.37
CA THR A 86 -8.71 6.25 -7.54
C THR A 86 -7.25 6.53 -7.84
N GLN A 87 -6.45 6.78 -6.80
CA GLN A 87 -5.03 7.03 -7.01
C GLN A 87 -4.30 5.78 -7.50
N LYS A 88 -4.67 4.62 -7.00
CA LYS A 88 -4.10 3.37 -7.49
C LYS A 88 -4.39 3.19 -8.96
N GLN A 89 -5.61 3.50 -9.37
CA GLN A 89 -6.00 3.35 -10.76
C GLN A 89 -5.21 4.30 -11.64
N LYS A 90 -5.03 5.54 -11.18
CA LYS A 90 -4.26 6.50 -11.94
C LYS A 90 -2.81 6.04 -12.10
N GLN A 91 -2.24 5.50 -11.02
CA GLN A 91 -0.88 5.01 -11.08
C GLN A 91 -0.75 3.86 -12.07
N LEU A 92 -1.73 2.96 -12.07
CA LEU A 92 -1.72 1.85 -13.03
C LEU A 92 -1.86 2.36 -14.46
N ASP A 93 -2.69 3.36 -14.66
CA ASP A 93 -2.85 3.93 -16.00
C ASP A 93 -1.54 4.56 -16.48
N ASP A 94 -0.84 5.26 -15.60
CA ASP A 94 0.45 5.84 -15.96
C ASP A 94 1.45 4.76 -16.30
N GLU A 95 1.49 3.71 -15.50
CA GLU A 95 2.41 2.60 -15.75
C GLU A 95 2.08 1.92 -17.08
N LYS A 96 0.80 1.83 -17.40
CA LYS A 96 0.40 1.22 -18.65
C LYS A 96 0.88 2.06 -19.84
N LYS A 97 0.82 3.38 -19.70
CA LYS A 97 1.31 4.25 -20.77
C LYS A 97 2.83 4.09 -20.94
N ILE A 98 3.55 4.01 -19.84
CA ILE A 98 4.99 3.83 -19.90
C ILE A 98 5.31 2.50 -20.59
N ALA A 99 4.59 1.44 -20.22
CA ALA A 99 4.81 0.15 -20.84
C ALA A 99 4.52 0.20 -22.33
N GLN A 100 3.47 0.92 -22.72
CA GLN A 100 3.11 1.00 -24.13
C GLN A 100 4.18 1.75 -24.92
N GLU A 101 4.74 2.80 -24.34
CA GLU A 101 5.81 3.52 -24.99
C GLU A 101 7.02 2.63 -25.19
N LEU A 102 7.35 1.84 -24.18
CA LEU A 102 8.45 0.92 -24.31
C LEU A 102 8.21 -0.12 -25.40
N ILE A 103 7.01 -0.67 -25.44
CA ILE A 103 6.65 -1.63 -26.47
C ILE A 103 6.83 -1.03 -27.86
N ASN A 104 6.39 0.20 -28.03
CA ASN A 104 6.52 0.87 -29.33
C ASN A 104 7.98 1.05 -29.71
N LYS A 105 8.81 1.44 -28.76
CA LYS A 105 10.23 1.59 -29.03
C LYS A 105 10.88 0.28 -29.41
N LEU A 106 10.53 -0.77 -28.69
CA LEU A 106 11.12 -2.08 -28.97
C LEU A 106 10.74 -2.58 -30.33
N LYS A 107 9.52 -2.27 -30.77
CA LYS A 107 9.09 -2.71 -32.09
C LYS A 107 9.76 -1.93 -33.20
N LYS A 108 9.98 -0.64 -32.99
CA LYS A 108 10.57 0.19 -34.03
C LYS A 108 12.07 0.03 -34.14
N GLN A 109 12.74 -0.21 -33.04
CA GLN A 109 14.18 -0.31 -33.01
C GLN A 109 14.59 -1.59 -32.32
N PRO A 110 14.73 -2.64 -33.09
CA PRO A 110 15.11 -3.91 -32.49
C PRO A 110 16.40 -3.75 -31.70
N LEU A 111 16.44 -4.35 -30.54
CA LEU A 111 17.59 -4.26 -29.69
C LEU A 111 18.72 -5.09 -30.26
N GLU A 112 19.94 -4.64 -30.04
CA GLU A 112 21.10 -5.40 -30.47
C GLU A 112 21.22 -6.63 -29.59
N LYS A 113 21.86 -7.63 -30.19
CA LYS A 113 22.01 -8.90 -29.51
C LYS A 113 22.68 -8.77 -28.17
N GLU A 114 23.72 -7.94 -28.15
CA GLU A 114 24.47 -7.72 -26.93
C GLU A 114 23.58 -7.12 -25.84
N TYR A 115 22.79 -6.17 -26.21
CA TYR A 115 21.88 -5.52 -25.28
C TYR A 115 20.84 -6.50 -24.76
N ILE A 116 20.34 -7.33 -25.63
CA ILE A 116 19.36 -8.31 -25.23
C ILE A 116 19.97 -9.33 -24.28
N SER A 117 21.23 -9.70 -24.49
CA SER A 117 21.89 -10.62 -23.60
C SER A 117 21.99 -10.05 -22.19
N ASN A 118 22.38 -8.79 -22.09
CA ASN A 118 22.47 -8.15 -20.78
C ASN A 118 21.12 -8.13 -20.11
N TYR A 119 20.12 -7.82 -20.86
CA TYR A 119 18.77 -7.73 -20.30
C TYR A 119 18.31 -9.09 -19.80
N LYS A 120 18.57 -10.11 -20.56
CA LYS A 120 18.21 -11.46 -20.14
C LYS A 120 18.95 -11.87 -18.89
N PHE A 121 20.17 -11.42 -18.75
CA PHE A 121 20.93 -11.74 -17.57
C PHE A 121 20.21 -11.22 -16.32
N PHE A 122 19.74 -10.00 -16.36
CA PHE A 122 18.98 -9.46 -15.24
C PHE A 122 17.70 -10.21 -15.03
N GLU A 123 17.02 -10.54 -16.10
CA GLU A 123 15.79 -11.28 -15.97
C GLU A 123 16.00 -12.66 -15.40
N GLY A 124 17.07 -13.29 -15.80
CA GLY A 124 17.40 -14.58 -15.26
C GLY A 124 17.55 -14.53 -13.76
N MET A 125 18.18 -13.48 -13.30
CA MET A 125 18.31 -13.31 -11.86
C MET A 125 16.97 -13.01 -11.22
N GLY A 126 16.11 -12.35 -11.94
CA GLY A 126 14.78 -12.08 -11.45
C GLY A 126 13.84 -13.25 -11.59
N GLY A 127 14.24 -14.27 -12.27
CA GLY A 127 13.41 -15.44 -12.41
C GLY A 127 12.32 -15.35 -13.42
N ILE A 128 12.45 -14.47 -14.27
CA ILE A 128 11.41 -14.29 -15.20
C ILE A 128 11.55 -15.00 -16.41
N LYS A 129 11.27 -15.49 -16.69
CA LYS A 129 11.50 -16.06 -17.62
C LYS A 129 10.87 -15.90 -18.64
N SER A 130 10.87 -15.64 -19.04
CA SER A 130 10.40 -15.22 -19.97
C SER A 130 10.25 -16.05 -20.96
N MET A 131 10.18 -16.55 -21.05
CA MET A 131 10.14 -17.16 -21.92
C MET A 131 9.51 -17.65 -22.11
#